data_251114ef148ab933ab30f9cd31018b0d
#
_entry.id   251114ef148ab933ab30f9cd31018b0d
#
_cell.length_a   1.000
_cell.length_b   1.000
_cell.length_c   1.000
_cell.angle_alpha   90.00
_cell.angle_beta   90.00
_cell.angle_gamma   90.00
#
_symmetry.space_group_name_H-M   'P 1'
#
loop_
_entity.id
_entity.type
_entity.pdbx_description
1 polymer ?
#
loop_
_entity_poly.entity_id
_entity_poly.type
_entity_poly.pdbx_seq_one_letter_code
_entity_poly.pdbx_strand_id
1 'polypeptide(L)'
;MTTITKKDLVADLSNATGIKHADTLAMVEAFMELVSKNLAEGNEVTLRTFGTFDLRVARGKIGRNPKQPNSEVMIPDRCVVRFKPSKELKSRVAALSVQKVNSDESINASHG
;
A
#
# COMPACT_ATOMS: atom_id res chain seq x y z
N MET A 1 10.51 -5.41 -12.22
CA MET A 1 9.35 -4.52 -12.03
C MET A 1 9.80 -3.09 -11.82
N THR A 2 9.19 -2.18 -12.55
CA THR A 2 9.50 -0.75 -12.40
C THR A 2 8.72 -0.20 -11.21
N THR A 3 9.39 0.58 -10.38
CA THR A 3 8.72 1.25 -9.27
C THR A 3 8.44 2.69 -9.64
N ILE A 4 7.17 3.06 -9.58
CA ILE A 4 6.73 4.43 -9.79
C ILE A 4 6.59 5.08 -8.41
N THR A 5 7.26 6.19 -8.22
CA THR A 5 7.28 6.88 -6.92
C THR A 5 6.22 7.99 -6.87
N LYS A 6 6.04 8.55 -5.67
CA LYS A 6 5.17 9.73 -5.50
C LYS A 6 5.62 10.87 -6.41
N LYS A 7 6.92 11.08 -6.55
CA LYS A 7 7.47 12.12 -7.42
C LYS A 7 7.05 11.92 -8.85
N ASP A 8 7.12 10.68 -9.34
CA ASP A 8 6.71 10.35 -10.70
C ASP A 8 5.22 10.60 -10.91
N LEU A 9 4.41 10.19 -9.95
CA LEU A 9 2.96 10.37 -10.02
C LEU A 9 2.59 11.85 -10.00
N VAL A 10 3.26 12.65 -9.19
CA VAL A 10 3.01 14.10 -9.12
C VAL A 10 3.33 14.76 -10.45
N ALA A 11 4.45 14.39 -11.08
CA ALA A 11 4.82 14.94 -12.37
C ALA A 11 3.78 14.59 -13.45
N ASP A 12 3.36 13.33 -13.49
CA ASP A 12 2.35 12.88 -14.45
C ASP A 12 1.00 13.56 -14.20
N LEU A 13 0.63 13.70 -12.95
CA LEU A 13 -0.63 14.32 -12.56
C LEU A 13 -0.64 15.81 -12.92
N SER A 14 0.47 16.51 -12.68
CA SER A 14 0.63 17.91 -13.06
C SER A 14 0.47 18.07 -14.58
N ASN A 15 1.10 17.20 -15.36
CA ASN A 15 1.00 17.23 -16.81
C ASN A 15 -0.43 16.91 -17.28
N ALA A 16 -1.09 15.96 -16.65
CA ALA A 16 -2.44 15.54 -17.05
C ALA A 16 -3.50 16.59 -16.75
N THR A 17 -3.31 17.37 -15.69
CA THR A 17 -4.32 18.33 -15.21
C THR A 17 -4.03 19.78 -15.58
N GLY A 18 -2.78 20.08 -15.93
CA GLY A 18 -2.35 21.46 -16.15
C GLY A 18 -2.16 22.25 -14.85
N ILE A 19 -2.23 21.59 -13.70
CA ILE A 19 -2.02 22.23 -12.41
C ILE A 19 -0.51 22.32 -12.15
N LYS A 20 -0.05 23.43 -11.58
CA LYS A 20 1.36 23.63 -11.28
C LYS A 20 1.90 22.48 -10.42
N HIS A 21 3.15 22.11 -10.66
CA HIS A 21 3.79 21.01 -9.94
C HIS A 21 3.72 21.19 -8.41
N ALA A 22 4.01 22.40 -7.93
CA ALA A 22 3.99 22.67 -6.49
C ALA A 22 2.61 22.48 -5.87
N ASP A 23 1.56 22.93 -6.57
CA ASP A 23 0.19 22.77 -6.10
C ASP A 23 -0.25 21.31 -6.16
N THR A 24 0.16 20.60 -7.20
CA THR A 24 -0.13 19.18 -7.34
C THR A 24 0.51 18.38 -6.21
N LEU A 25 1.77 18.66 -5.91
CA LEU A 25 2.48 18.01 -4.81
C LEU A 25 1.77 18.26 -3.48
N ALA A 26 1.39 19.50 -3.22
CA ALA A 26 0.68 19.86 -1.99
C ALA A 26 -0.63 19.09 -1.85
N MET A 27 -1.39 18.97 -2.94
CA MET A 27 -2.65 18.24 -2.92
C MET A 27 -2.45 16.74 -2.71
N VAL A 28 -1.48 16.16 -3.37
CA VAL A 28 -1.18 14.73 -3.21
C VAL A 28 -0.76 14.43 -1.77
N GLU A 29 0.10 15.25 -1.21
CA GLU A 29 0.56 15.06 0.16
C GLU A 29 -0.56 15.24 1.17
N ALA A 30 -1.41 16.25 0.98
CA ALA A 30 -2.57 16.47 1.83
C ALA A 30 -3.56 15.30 1.74
N PHE A 31 -3.79 14.78 0.55
CA PHE A 31 -4.66 13.64 0.34
C PHE A 31 -4.16 12.41 1.09
N MET A 32 -2.88 12.10 0.94
CA MET A 32 -2.27 10.95 1.62
C MET A 32 -2.34 11.12 3.14
N GLU A 33 -2.13 12.33 3.63
CA GLU A 33 -2.22 12.61 5.05
C GLU A 33 -3.64 12.41 5.57
N LEU A 34 -4.65 12.85 4.80
CA LEU A 34 -6.04 12.66 5.20
C LEU A 34 -6.44 11.18 5.23
N VAL A 35 -5.98 10.41 4.25
CA VAL A 35 -6.21 8.97 4.24
C VAL A 35 -5.57 8.33 5.48
N SER A 36 -4.32 8.69 5.75
CA SER A 36 -3.57 8.15 6.89
C SER A 36 -4.23 8.52 8.22
N LYS A 37 -4.65 9.77 8.34
CA LYS A 37 -5.31 10.27 9.54
C LYS A 37 -6.60 9.50 9.82
N ASN A 38 -7.42 9.32 8.79
CA ASN A 38 -8.69 8.61 8.95
C ASN A 38 -8.47 7.17 9.35
N LEU A 39 -7.51 6.50 8.75
CA LEU A 39 -7.19 5.13 9.13
C LEU A 39 -6.67 5.05 10.57
N ALA A 40 -5.84 6.00 10.99
CA ALA A 40 -5.32 6.04 12.35
C ALA A 40 -6.44 6.29 13.37
N GLU A 41 -7.54 6.92 12.96
CA GLU A 41 -8.70 7.15 13.81
C GLU A 41 -9.68 5.98 13.82
N GLY A 42 -9.38 4.92 13.08
CA GLY A 42 -10.22 3.73 13.04
C GLY A 42 -11.25 3.74 11.93
N ASN A 43 -11.14 4.66 10.99
CA ASN A 43 -12.08 4.76 9.87
C ASN A 43 -11.60 3.98 8.66
N GLU A 44 -12.52 3.34 7.97
CA GLU A 44 -12.28 2.73 6.68
C GLU A 44 -12.35 3.83 5.62
N VAL A 45 -11.50 3.75 4.59
CA VAL A 45 -11.48 4.72 3.51
C VAL A 45 -11.76 4.00 2.19
N THR A 46 -12.87 4.34 1.56
CA THR A 46 -13.24 3.77 0.26
C THR A 46 -13.06 4.82 -0.83
N LEU A 47 -12.27 4.47 -1.84
CA LEU A 47 -12.10 5.28 -3.04
C LEU A 47 -12.80 4.53 -4.17
N ARG A 48 -13.96 5.03 -4.54
CA ARG A 48 -14.82 4.37 -5.51
C ARG A 48 -14.05 4.06 -6.80
N THR A 49 -14.25 2.87 -7.36
CA THR A 49 -13.60 2.34 -8.55
C THR A 49 -12.10 2.07 -8.40
N PHE A 50 -11.52 2.42 -7.26
CA PHE A 50 -10.10 2.16 -6.98
C PHE A 50 -9.95 1.03 -5.96
N GLY A 51 -10.47 1.21 -4.76
CA GLY A 51 -10.37 0.21 -3.72
C GLY A 51 -10.69 0.78 -2.35
N THR A 52 -10.53 -0.07 -1.35
CA THR A 52 -10.83 0.26 0.03
C THR A 52 -9.62 -0.04 0.90
N PHE A 53 -9.26 0.94 1.74
CA PHE A 53 -8.29 0.75 2.82
C PHE A 53 -9.08 0.44 4.08
N ASP A 54 -8.89 -0.73 4.65
CA ASP A 54 -9.55 -1.09 5.89
C ASP A 54 -8.54 -1.49 6.96
N LEU A 55 -9.04 -1.78 8.13
CA LEU A 55 -8.22 -2.15 9.28
C LEU A 55 -8.48 -3.58 9.66
N ARG A 56 -7.43 -4.25 10.08
CA ARG A 56 -7.49 -5.63 10.59
C ARG A 56 -6.73 -5.70 11.88
N VAL A 57 -7.09 -6.67 12.70
CA VAL A 57 -6.30 -7.00 13.88
C VAL A 57 -5.36 -8.13 13.50
N ALA A 58 -4.07 -7.88 13.61
CA ALA A 58 -3.07 -8.92 13.50
C ALA A 58 -2.91 -9.51 14.90
N ARG A 59 -3.27 -10.78 15.04
CA ARG A 59 -3.23 -11.45 16.35
C ARG A 59 -1.81 -11.61 16.82
N GLY A 60 -1.60 -11.27 18.07
CA GLY A 60 -0.34 -11.53 18.73
C GLY A 60 -0.13 -13.02 18.97
N LYS A 61 1.08 -13.36 19.25
CA LYS A 61 1.46 -14.74 19.53
C LYS A 61 2.65 -14.77 20.49
N ILE A 62 2.92 -15.95 21.05
CA ILE A 62 4.09 -16.16 21.86
C ILE A 62 5.23 -16.56 20.91
N GLY A 63 6.30 -15.75 20.88
CA GLY A 63 7.49 -16.04 20.13
C GLY A 63 8.62 -16.46 21.04
N ARG A 64 9.71 -16.93 20.48
CA ARG A 64 10.91 -17.29 21.22
C ARG A 64 12.08 -16.46 20.77
N ASN A 65 12.88 -16.04 21.72
CA ASN A 65 14.11 -15.33 21.41
C ASN A 65 15.15 -16.35 20.91
N PRO A 66 15.66 -16.21 19.69
CA PRO A 66 16.66 -17.15 19.15
C PRO A 66 17.93 -17.23 19.99
N LYS A 67 18.27 -16.15 20.71
CA LYS A 67 19.45 -16.11 21.57
C LYS A 67 19.21 -16.73 22.93
N GLN A 68 17.96 -16.84 23.33
CA GLN A 68 17.55 -17.45 24.58
C GLN A 68 16.33 -18.32 24.34
N PRO A 69 16.53 -19.56 23.83
CA PRO A 69 15.42 -20.41 23.41
C PRO A 69 14.40 -20.71 24.50
N ASN A 70 14.81 -20.57 25.79
CA ASN A 70 13.92 -20.80 26.90
C ASN A 70 13.10 -19.58 27.31
N SER A 71 13.34 -18.43 26.66
CA SER A 71 12.60 -17.21 26.92
C SER A 71 11.46 -17.08 25.92
N GLU A 72 10.26 -16.83 26.42
CA GLU A 72 9.10 -16.55 25.59
C GLU A 72 8.90 -15.03 25.50
N VAL A 73 8.62 -14.54 24.31
CA VAL A 73 8.31 -13.14 24.05
C VAL A 73 6.85 -13.04 23.66
N MET A 74 6.09 -12.25 24.40
CA MET A 74 4.70 -12.00 24.06
C MET A 74 4.63 -10.93 22.99
N ILE A 75 4.04 -11.26 21.84
CA ILE A 75 3.79 -10.31 20.75
C ILE A 75 2.32 -9.90 20.85
N PRO A 76 2.04 -8.62 21.15
CA PRO A 76 0.66 -8.18 21.33
C PRO A 76 -0.12 -8.12 20.03
N ASP A 77 -1.44 -8.11 20.14
CA ASP A 77 -2.31 -7.83 19.00
C ASP A 77 -2.03 -6.38 18.53
N ARG A 78 -2.16 -6.16 17.25
CA ARG A 78 -1.99 -4.82 16.68
C ARG A 78 -2.92 -4.59 15.51
N CYS A 79 -3.25 -3.33 15.27
CA CYS A 79 -4.04 -2.96 14.09
C CYS A 79 -3.10 -2.79 12.91
N VAL A 80 -3.51 -3.35 11.78
CA VAL A 80 -2.78 -3.20 10.51
C VAL A 80 -3.73 -2.72 9.43
N VAL A 81 -3.19 -2.00 8.47
CA VAL A 81 -3.97 -1.54 7.32
C VAL A 81 -3.94 -2.60 6.23
N ARG A 82 -5.08 -2.75 5.53
CA ARG A 82 -5.17 -3.64 4.38
C ARG A 82 -5.81 -2.88 3.23
N PHE A 83 -5.31 -3.11 2.02
CA PHE A 83 -5.90 -2.56 0.81
C PHE A 83 -6.63 -3.65 0.05
N LYS A 84 -7.92 -3.41 -0.23
CA LYS A 84 -8.73 -4.29 -1.05
C LYS A 84 -9.01 -3.59 -2.37
N PRO A 85 -8.44 -4.06 -3.48
CA PRO A 85 -8.69 -3.44 -4.78
C PRO A 85 -10.14 -3.60 -5.21
N SER A 86 -10.64 -2.60 -5.96
CA SER A 86 -11.98 -2.67 -6.54
C SER A 86 -12.04 -3.70 -7.66
N LYS A 87 -13.26 -4.04 -8.05
CA LYS A 87 -13.48 -4.92 -9.21
C LYS A 87 -12.85 -4.32 -10.47
N GLU A 88 -13.01 -3.03 -10.66
CA GLU A 88 -12.47 -2.32 -11.82
C GLU A 88 -10.94 -2.37 -11.85
N LEU A 89 -10.31 -2.15 -10.71
CA LEU A 89 -8.86 -2.23 -10.61
C LEU A 89 -8.35 -3.64 -10.86
N LYS A 90 -9.02 -4.64 -10.27
CA LYS A 90 -8.68 -6.04 -10.49
C LYS A 90 -8.76 -6.41 -11.98
N SER A 91 -9.80 -5.93 -12.66
CA SER A 91 -9.98 -6.20 -14.09
C SER A 91 -8.85 -5.60 -14.93
N ARG A 92 -8.42 -4.39 -14.59
CA ARG A 92 -7.32 -3.74 -15.31
C ARG A 92 -6.01 -4.50 -15.14
N VAL A 93 -5.76 -4.98 -13.93
CA VAL A 93 -4.54 -5.74 -13.64
C VAL A 93 -4.60 -7.15 -14.26
N ALA A 94 -5.78 -7.76 -14.28
CA ALA A 94 -5.97 -9.08 -14.87
C ALA A 94 -5.66 -9.11 -16.37
N ALA A 95 -5.73 -7.98 -17.04
CA ALA A 95 -5.38 -7.87 -18.46
C ALA A 95 -3.86 -7.88 -18.70
N LEU A 96 -3.06 -7.75 -17.64
CA LEU A 96 -1.62 -7.77 -17.75
C LEU A 96 -1.12 -9.17 -18.08
N SER A 97 -0.10 -9.24 -18.95
CA SER A 97 0.53 -10.52 -19.28
C SER A 97 1.22 -11.12 -18.05
N VAL A 98 0.88 -12.38 -17.76
CA VAL A 98 1.51 -13.12 -16.67
C VAL A 98 3.01 -13.22 -16.89
N GLN A 99 3.44 -13.44 -18.13
CA GLN A 99 4.86 -13.52 -18.45
C GLN A 99 5.61 -12.24 -18.15
N LYS A 100 5.00 -11.10 -18.38
CA LYS A 100 5.62 -9.81 -18.07
C LYS A 100 5.86 -9.67 -16.58
N VAL A 101 4.88 -10.02 -15.77
CA VAL A 101 5.02 -9.97 -14.30
C VAL A 101 6.06 -10.96 -13.82
N ASN A 102 6.06 -12.17 -14.34
CA ASN A 102 7.03 -13.19 -13.96
C ASN A 102 8.46 -12.79 -14.33
N SER A 103 8.65 -12.18 -15.50
CA SER A 103 9.97 -11.68 -15.89
C SER A 103 10.46 -10.61 -14.92
N ASP A 104 9.59 -9.69 -14.54
CA ASP A 104 9.92 -8.66 -13.57
C ASP A 104 10.20 -9.27 -12.20
N GLU A 105 9.40 -10.25 -11.79
CA GLU A 105 9.58 -10.95 -10.52
C GLU A 105 10.90 -11.70 -10.45
N SER A 106 11.37 -12.26 -11.55
CA SER A 106 12.64 -12.95 -11.55
C SER A 106 13.80 -12.01 -11.22
N ILE A 107 13.65 -10.73 -11.53
CA ILE A 107 14.62 -9.70 -11.18
C ILE A 107 14.50 -9.34 -9.71
N ASN A 108 13.29 -9.43 -9.15
CA ASN A 108 12.97 -9.06 -7.79
C ASN A 108 12.61 -10.28 -6.93
N ALA A 109 13.22 -11.41 -7.19
CA ALA A 109 12.90 -12.67 -6.50
C ALA A 109 13.02 -12.57 -4.98
N SER A 110 13.84 -11.65 -4.50
CA SER A 110 14.03 -11.43 -3.07
C SER A 110 12.79 -10.81 -2.38
N HIS A 111 11.82 -10.38 -3.14
CA HIS A 111 10.61 -9.81 -2.58
C HIS A 111 9.65 -10.83 -2.02
N GLY A 112 9.85 -12.06 -2.31
CA GLY A 112 9.16 -13.17 -1.68
C GLY A 112 7.72 -13.00 -1.36
#